data_2f964a5924be685f423961b420a38f49
#
_entry.id   2f964a5924be685f423961b420a38f49
#
_cell.length_a   1.000
_cell.length_b   1.000
_cell.length_c   1.000
_cell.angle_alpha   90.00
_cell.angle_beta   90.00
_cell.angle_gamma   90.00
#
_symmetry.space_group_name_H-M   'P 1'
#
loop_
_entity.id
_entity.type
_entity.pdbx_description
1 polymer ?
#
loop_
_entity_poly.entity_id
_entity_poly.type
_entity_poly.pdbx_seq_one_letter_code
_entity_poly.pdbx_strand_id
1 'polypeptide(L)'
;MFLNVLLDVLLTPTPQPLRNINPCRKTGNDRKASATTLSPCGKRLVVIALVLAVACMTRDSIAQAAKESIDVPPHSRLLLRAMGSGDQVYGCINGNWVLTAPDAKLLNQNGSVIGRHFAGPTWQLNDGSSVKGRAIAKQSAPDATAVPWLLLESVGGTGRLGAVRFIQRTETHGGNAPDRSCSQSAVLRVPYTATYSFYEAGD
;
A
#
# COMPACT_ATOMS: atom_id res chain seq x y z
N MET A 1 35.74 33.74 -5.70
CA MET A 1 36.55 32.56 -6.06
C MET A 1 35.60 31.49 -6.53
N PHE A 2 35.58 31.34 -7.84
CA PHE A 2 34.67 30.45 -8.59
C PHE A 2 35.14 29.02 -8.46
N LEU A 3 34.23 28.05 -8.33
CA LEU A 3 34.43 26.76 -9.00
C LEU A 3 33.11 26.07 -9.29
N ASN A 4 32.92 25.85 -10.58
CA ASN A 4 31.91 24.99 -11.23
C ASN A 4 31.90 23.57 -10.69
N VAL A 5 30.72 22.98 -10.57
CA VAL A 5 30.57 21.52 -10.72
C VAL A 5 29.48 21.23 -11.75
N LEU A 6 29.94 20.52 -12.77
CA LEU A 6 29.25 20.09 -13.97
C LEU A 6 28.02 19.18 -13.71
N LEU A 7 27.10 19.43 -14.57
CA LEU A 7 26.05 18.64 -15.19
C LEU A 7 26.45 17.20 -15.51
N ASP A 8 25.79 16.21 -14.90
CA ASP A 8 25.73 14.86 -15.40
C ASP A 8 24.28 14.52 -15.78
N VAL A 9 24.05 14.67 -17.08
CA VAL A 9 22.83 14.22 -17.76
C VAL A 9 22.98 12.72 -18.02
N LEU A 10 22.30 11.88 -17.24
CA LEU A 10 22.18 10.46 -17.54
C LEU A 10 20.99 10.21 -18.45
N LEU A 11 21.37 9.79 -19.66
CA LEU A 11 20.50 9.34 -20.76
C LEU A 11 19.52 8.25 -20.33
N THR A 12 18.24 8.50 -20.52
CA THR A 12 17.20 7.48 -20.50
C THR A 12 17.18 6.75 -21.84
N PRO A 13 17.14 5.40 -21.89
CA PRO A 13 16.95 4.68 -23.14
C PRO A 13 15.49 4.75 -23.59
N THR A 14 15.30 5.20 -24.81
CA THR A 14 14.03 5.21 -25.54
C THR A 14 13.53 3.80 -25.81
N PRO A 15 12.22 3.50 -25.68
CA PRO A 15 11.66 2.20 -26.10
C PRO A 15 11.60 2.09 -27.62
N GLN A 16 12.15 0.98 -28.15
CA GLN A 16 12.11 0.61 -29.57
C GLN A 16 10.71 0.10 -29.96
N PRO A 17 10.22 0.40 -31.17
CA PRO A 17 8.94 -0.12 -31.63
C PRO A 17 9.05 -1.58 -32.04
N LEU A 18 8.05 -2.38 -31.63
CA LEU A 18 7.89 -3.78 -32.00
C LEU A 18 7.77 -3.98 -33.51
N ARG A 19 8.64 -4.79 -34.07
CA ARG A 19 8.60 -5.23 -35.47
C ARG A 19 7.37 -6.10 -35.73
N ASN A 20 6.61 -5.66 -36.70
CA ASN A 20 5.47 -6.34 -37.30
C ASN A 20 5.91 -7.64 -37.98
N ILE A 21 5.44 -8.80 -37.50
CA ILE A 21 5.67 -10.10 -38.15
C ILE A 21 4.42 -10.41 -38.97
N ASN A 22 4.58 -10.32 -40.29
CA ASN A 22 3.54 -10.64 -41.28
C ASN A 22 3.23 -12.15 -41.32
N PRO A 23 1.96 -12.52 -41.52
CA PRO A 23 1.55 -13.92 -41.60
C PRO A 23 1.87 -14.57 -42.94
N CYS A 24 2.11 -15.87 -42.83
CA CYS A 24 2.49 -16.82 -43.86
C CYS A 24 1.58 -16.81 -45.07
N ARG A 25 2.23 -16.74 -46.24
CA ARG A 25 1.69 -16.81 -47.60
C ARG A 25 1.09 -18.18 -47.90
N LYS A 26 -0.18 -18.24 -48.29
CA LYS A 26 -0.81 -19.43 -48.93
C LYS A 26 -0.21 -19.65 -50.30
N THR A 27 0.31 -20.85 -50.55
CA THR A 27 0.44 -21.42 -51.90
C THR A 27 -0.41 -22.68 -51.93
N GLY A 28 -1.39 -22.64 -52.79
CA GLY A 28 -2.21 -23.81 -53.12
C GLY A 28 -1.44 -24.82 -53.96
N ASN A 29 -1.76 -26.08 -53.76
CA ASN A 29 -1.79 -27.02 -54.88
C ASN A 29 -2.68 -28.22 -54.55
N ASP A 30 -3.65 -28.42 -55.41
CA ASP A 30 -4.58 -29.54 -55.38
C ASP A 30 -3.87 -30.87 -55.63
N ARG A 31 -4.22 -31.92 -54.87
CA ARG A 31 -4.21 -33.31 -55.32
C ARG A 31 -5.17 -34.17 -54.53
N LYS A 32 -5.99 -34.81 -55.32
CA LYS A 32 -7.02 -35.83 -55.15
C LYS A 32 -6.94 -36.78 -53.95
N ALA A 33 -8.13 -37.09 -53.50
CA ALA A 33 -8.56 -38.10 -52.54
C ALA A 33 -7.94 -39.49 -52.70
N SER A 34 -7.64 -40.14 -51.60
CA SER A 34 -7.68 -41.59 -51.49
C SER A 34 -8.21 -41.97 -50.11
N ALA A 35 -9.29 -42.69 -50.09
CA ALA A 35 -9.92 -43.20 -48.89
C ALA A 35 -9.02 -44.27 -48.26
N THR A 36 -8.62 -44.09 -47.01
CA THR A 36 -7.91 -45.12 -46.23
C THR A 36 -8.72 -45.40 -44.97
N THR A 37 -9.14 -46.64 -44.90
CA THR A 37 -9.90 -47.30 -43.79
C THR A 37 -9.26 -47.05 -42.42
N LEU A 38 -10.06 -46.53 -41.48
CA LEU A 38 -9.68 -46.31 -40.11
C LEU A 38 -9.54 -47.64 -39.35
N SER A 39 -8.31 -47.96 -38.95
CA SER A 39 -7.98 -49.07 -38.04
C SER A 39 -8.50 -48.76 -36.60
N PRO A 40 -9.03 -49.78 -35.87
CA PRO A 40 -9.68 -49.57 -34.55
C PRO A 40 -8.71 -49.28 -33.40
N CYS A 41 -7.44 -48.97 -33.64
CA CYS A 41 -6.43 -48.73 -32.60
C CYS A 41 -6.44 -47.28 -32.03
N GLY A 42 -7.17 -46.36 -32.67
CA GLY A 42 -7.16 -44.92 -32.27
C GLY A 42 -8.04 -44.53 -31.09
N LYS A 43 -9.01 -45.40 -30.69
CA LYS A 43 -9.99 -45.02 -29.65
C LYS A 43 -9.45 -45.04 -28.20
N ARG A 44 -8.38 -45.78 -27.91
CA ARG A 44 -7.80 -45.87 -26.56
C ARG A 44 -6.84 -44.69 -26.24
N LEU A 45 -6.19 -44.12 -27.23
CA LEU A 45 -5.28 -42.99 -27.03
C LEU A 45 -6.00 -41.65 -26.81
N VAL A 46 -7.18 -41.46 -27.40
CA VAL A 46 -7.97 -40.24 -27.24
C VAL A 46 -8.54 -40.11 -25.82
N VAL A 47 -8.93 -41.23 -25.20
CA VAL A 47 -9.49 -41.22 -23.83
C VAL A 47 -8.41 -40.88 -22.78
N ILE A 48 -7.16 -41.37 -22.96
CA ILE A 48 -6.05 -41.10 -22.06
C ILE A 48 -5.63 -39.62 -22.17
N ALA A 49 -5.64 -39.02 -23.36
CA ALA A 49 -5.34 -37.62 -23.57
C ALA A 49 -6.40 -36.69 -22.94
N LEU A 50 -7.69 -37.10 -22.97
CA LEU A 50 -8.77 -36.30 -22.35
C LEU A 50 -8.70 -36.32 -20.82
N VAL A 51 -8.34 -37.46 -20.21
CA VAL A 51 -8.23 -37.61 -18.76
C VAL A 51 -7.03 -36.81 -18.21
N LEU A 52 -5.91 -36.74 -18.96
CA LEU A 52 -4.74 -35.92 -18.57
C LEU A 52 -5.00 -34.43 -18.72
N ALA A 53 -5.84 -34.00 -19.68
CA ALA A 53 -6.19 -32.58 -19.84
C ALA A 53 -7.12 -32.07 -18.71
N VAL A 54 -8.01 -32.91 -18.19
CA VAL A 54 -8.90 -32.55 -17.08
C VAL A 54 -8.15 -32.45 -15.74
N ALA A 55 -7.09 -33.25 -15.55
CA ALA A 55 -6.27 -33.18 -14.32
C ALA A 55 -5.35 -31.93 -14.25
N CYS A 56 -5.14 -31.22 -15.37
CA CYS A 56 -4.33 -30.00 -15.40
C CYS A 56 -5.12 -28.71 -15.12
N MET A 57 -6.46 -28.78 -15.10
CA MET A 57 -7.32 -27.59 -14.91
C MET A 57 -7.71 -27.30 -13.46
N THR A 58 -7.22 -28.05 -12.47
CA THR A 58 -7.58 -27.86 -11.06
C THR A 58 -6.50 -27.25 -10.20
N ARG A 59 -5.57 -26.50 -10.79
CA ARG A 59 -4.60 -25.65 -10.06
C ARG A 59 -4.85 -24.17 -10.35
N ASP A 60 -6.10 -23.74 -10.34
CA ASP A 60 -6.38 -22.34 -10.02
C ASP A 60 -6.05 -22.17 -8.53
N SER A 61 -4.78 -21.88 -8.28
CA SER A 61 -4.36 -21.35 -6.99
C SER A 61 -5.18 -20.11 -6.77
N ILE A 62 -6.20 -20.21 -5.91
CA ILE A 62 -6.84 -19.07 -5.29
C ILE A 62 -5.71 -18.43 -4.47
N ALA A 63 -4.90 -17.58 -5.12
CA ALA A 63 -4.12 -16.58 -4.43
C ALA A 63 -5.15 -15.62 -3.84
N GLN A 64 -5.74 -16.02 -2.74
CA GLN A 64 -6.56 -15.17 -1.91
C GLN A 64 -5.61 -14.07 -1.48
N ALA A 65 -5.73 -12.88 -2.09
CA ALA A 65 -5.01 -11.70 -1.65
C ALA A 65 -5.29 -11.60 -0.15
N ALA A 66 -4.30 -11.90 0.67
CA ALA A 66 -4.41 -11.76 2.11
C ALA A 66 -4.82 -10.31 2.34
N LYS A 67 -6.04 -10.09 2.83
CA LYS A 67 -6.50 -8.76 3.22
C LYS A 67 -5.45 -8.24 4.19
N GLU A 68 -4.76 -7.17 3.85
CA GLU A 68 -3.79 -6.55 4.74
C GLU A 68 -4.49 -6.23 6.06
N SER A 69 -4.16 -7.00 7.10
CA SER A 69 -4.72 -6.78 8.42
C SER A 69 -3.94 -5.65 9.10
N ILE A 70 -4.68 -4.76 9.77
CA ILE A 70 -4.09 -3.77 10.67
C ILE A 70 -3.90 -4.31 12.09
N ASP A 71 -4.15 -5.61 12.32
CA ASP A 71 -3.93 -6.25 13.61
C ASP A 71 -2.44 -6.23 13.95
N VAL A 72 -2.14 -5.94 15.21
CA VAL A 72 -0.76 -6.00 15.69
C VAL A 72 -0.30 -7.47 15.74
N PRO A 73 0.98 -7.76 15.47
CA PRO A 73 1.50 -9.11 15.57
C PRO A 73 1.25 -9.75 16.93
N PRO A 74 1.10 -11.08 17.00
CA PRO A 74 1.02 -11.81 18.27
C PRO A 74 2.18 -11.44 19.21
N HIS A 75 1.96 -11.58 20.50
CA HIS A 75 2.95 -11.22 21.54
C HIS A 75 3.34 -9.73 21.55
N SER A 76 2.48 -8.84 21.05
CA SER A 76 2.63 -7.39 21.23
C SER A 76 1.91 -6.95 22.51
N ARG A 77 2.58 -6.14 23.34
CA ARG A 77 2.02 -5.61 24.58
C ARG A 77 1.72 -4.11 24.43
N LEU A 78 0.53 -3.69 24.81
CA LEU A 78 0.14 -2.28 24.77
C LEU A 78 0.97 -1.49 25.80
N LEU A 79 1.74 -0.52 25.34
CA LEU A 79 2.54 0.40 26.16
C LEU A 79 1.78 1.68 26.48
N LEU A 80 1.10 2.27 25.49
CA LEU A 80 0.40 3.55 25.60
C LEU A 80 -0.78 3.59 24.65
N ARG A 81 -1.89 4.19 25.08
CA ARG A 81 -2.98 4.64 24.21
C ARG A 81 -3.19 6.13 24.37
N ALA A 82 -3.33 6.85 23.25
CA ALA A 82 -3.58 8.28 23.23
C ALA A 82 -4.57 8.63 22.13
N MET A 83 -5.40 9.65 22.35
CA MET A 83 -6.24 10.24 21.30
C MET A 83 -5.45 11.35 20.62
N GLY A 84 -5.38 11.31 19.28
CA GLY A 84 -4.91 12.41 18.46
C GLY A 84 -6.07 13.34 18.11
N SER A 85 -5.87 14.65 18.28
CA SER A 85 -6.86 15.69 17.92
C SER A 85 -6.15 16.88 17.30
N GLY A 86 -6.52 17.25 16.08
CA GLY A 86 -5.87 18.31 15.32
C GLY A 86 -6.24 18.26 13.85
N ASP A 87 -5.28 18.54 12.96
CA ASP A 87 -5.50 18.65 11.52
C ASP A 87 -4.58 17.71 10.73
N GLN A 88 -5.12 17.18 9.63
CA GLN A 88 -4.33 16.70 8.50
C GLN A 88 -4.05 17.91 7.59
N VAL A 89 -2.78 18.21 7.35
CA VAL A 89 -2.34 19.34 6.54
C VAL A 89 -2.00 18.85 5.14
N TYR A 90 -2.63 19.45 4.14
CA TYR A 90 -2.44 19.11 2.73
C TYR A 90 -1.85 20.30 1.98
N GLY A 91 -0.96 20.03 1.04
CA GLY A 91 -0.50 20.98 0.04
C GLY A 91 -1.09 20.67 -1.33
N CYS A 92 -1.31 21.68 -2.14
CA CYS A 92 -1.74 21.49 -3.51
C CYS A 92 -0.55 21.23 -4.43
N ILE A 93 -0.48 20.06 -5.02
CA ILE A 93 0.57 19.66 -5.97
C ILE A 93 -0.10 19.18 -7.27
N ASN A 94 0.19 19.88 -8.37
CA ASN A 94 -0.40 19.57 -9.69
C ASN A 94 -1.93 19.45 -9.68
N GLY A 95 -2.60 20.37 -8.96
CA GLY A 95 -4.06 20.41 -8.87
C GLY A 95 -4.68 19.39 -7.90
N ASN A 96 -3.88 18.59 -7.19
CA ASN A 96 -4.34 17.57 -6.27
C ASN A 96 -3.90 17.89 -4.82
N TRP A 97 -4.78 17.58 -3.86
CA TRP A 97 -4.43 17.65 -2.46
C TRP A 97 -3.52 16.48 -2.06
N VAL A 98 -2.32 16.78 -1.59
CA VAL A 98 -1.34 15.81 -1.12
C VAL A 98 -1.08 16.04 0.35
N LEU A 99 -1.23 15.00 1.17
CA LEU A 99 -0.95 15.06 2.61
C LEU A 99 0.53 15.39 2.82
N THR A 100 0.80 16.47 3.54
CA THR A 100 2.16 16.92 3.88
C THR A 100 2.53 16.53 5.30
N ALA A 101 1.62 16.70 6.26
CA ALA A 101 1.86 16.38 7.65
C ALA A 101 0.55 16.30 8.45
N PRO A 102 0.48 15.50 9.51
CA PRO A 102 -0.42 15.74 10.63
C PRO A 102 0.12 16.89 11.49
N ASP A 103 -0.79 17.60 12.15
CA ASP A 103 -0.51 18.58 13.20
C ASP A 103 -1.55 18.40 14.30
N ALA A 104 -1.26 17.58 15.29
CA ALA A 104 -2.23 17.18 16.31
C ALA A 104 -1.61 17.10 17.71
N LYS A 105 -2.44 17.34 18.72
CA LYS A 105 -2.16 17.05 20.12
C LYS A 105 -2.42 15.58 20.38
N LEU A 106 -1.66 15.01 21.30
CA LEU A 106 -1.93 13.71 21.91
C LEU A 106 -2.56 13.94 23.28
N LEU A 107 -3.69 13.30 23.50
CA LEU A 107 -4.47 13.41 24.73
C LEU A 107 -4.51 12.07 25.43
N ASN A 108 -4.40 12.05 26.74
CA ASN A 108 -4.66 10.86 27.55
C ASN A 108 -6.17 10.64 27.74
N GLN A 109 -6.55 9.58 28.45
CA GLN A 109 -7.96 9.23 28.72
C GLN A 109 -8.72 10.32 29.49
N ASN A 110 -8.03 11.18 30.24
CA ASN A 110 -8.63 12.29 30.97
C ASN A 110 -8.70 13.59 30.14
N GLY A 111 -8.35 13.55 28.86
CA GLY A 111 -8.34 14.72 27.98
C GLY A 111 -7.12 15.65 28.18
N SER A 112 -6.16 15.31 29.03
CA SER A 112 -4.97 16.12 29.22
C SER A 112 -3.99 15.95 28.07
N VAL A 113 -3.35 17.02 27.62
CA VAL A 113 -2.34 16.99 26.56
C VAL A 113 -1.05 16.37 27.08
N ILE A 114 -0.67 15.23 26.51
CA ILE A 114 0.53 14.47 26.88
C ILE A 114 1.63 14.52 25.82
N GLY A 115 1.38 15.14 24.65
CA GLY A 115 2.33 15.20 23.57
C GLY A 115 1.72 15.75 22.28
N ARG A 116 2.41 15.48 21.18
CA ARG A 116 2.03 15.94 19.83
C ARG A 116 2.33 14.88 18.78
N HIS A 117 1.61 14.97 17.64
CA HIS A 117 1.84 14.17 16.43
C HIS A 117 2.06 15.10 15.25
N PHE A 118 3.14 14.88 14.50
CA PHE A 118 3.57 15.76 13.41
C PHE A 118 4.27 14.99 12.29
N ALA A 119 4.86 15.74 11.34
CA ALA A 119 5.48 15.20 10.14
C ALA A 119 6.44 14.01 10.39
N GLY A 120 6.44 13.11 9.44
CA GLY A 120 7.39 12.05 9.32
C GLY A 120 7.02 10.61 9.72
N PRO A 121 5.73 10.20 9.88
CA PRO A 121 4.86 10.53 10.99
C PRO A 121 5.54 10.27 12.33
N THR A 122 5.56 11.29 13.17
CA THR A 122 6.27 11.27 14.45
C THR A 122 5.31 11.57 15.61
N TRP A 123 5.43 10.84 16.70
CA TRP A 123 4.75 11.09 17.98
C TRP A 123 5.80 11.45 19.02
N GLN A 124 5.58 12.53 19.74
CA GLN A 124 6.48 13.00 20.81
C GLN A 124 5.68 13.33 22.05
N LEU A 125 6.07 12.76 23.19
CA LEU A 125 5.50 13.08 24.49
C LEU A 125 6.11 14.37 25.08
N ASN A 126 5.46 14.92 26.10
CA ASN A 126 5.92 16.14 26.78
C ASN A 126 7.28 15.98 27.49
N ASP A 127 7.66 14.74 27.83
CA ASP A 127 8.98 14.43 28.41
C ASP A 127 10.10 14.31 27.37
N GLY A 128 9.81 14.57 26.09
CA GLY A 128 10.75 14.46 24.99
C GLY A 128 10.87 13.07 24.37
N SER A 129 10.27 12.04 24.98
CA SER A 129 10.21 10.69 24.40
C SER A 129 9.52 10.73 23.04
N SER A 130 10.06 10.03 22.04
CA SER A 130 9.50 10.06 20.71
C SER A 130 9.58 8.72 20.00
N VAL A 131 8.70 8.53 18.99
CA VAL A 131 8.75 7.42 18.05
C VAL A 131 8.34 7.90 16.66
N LYS A 132 9.01 7.40 15.64
CA LYS A 132 8.69 7.60 14.23
C LYS A 132 8.18 6.28 13.65
N GLY A 133 7.10 6.34 12.84
CA GLY A 133 6.50 5.16 12.23
C GLY A 133 6.60 5.16 10.71
N ARG A 134 6.41 3.96 10.13
CA ARG A 134 6.21 3.74 8.70
C ARG A 134 4.98 2.84 8.53
N ALA A 135 3.99 3.28 7.74
CA ALA A 135 2.79 2.46 7.50
C ALA A 135 3.17 1.17 6.76
N ILE A 136 2.68 0.04 7.28
CA ILE A 136 2.89 -1.31 6.72
C ILE A 136 1.57 -1.97 6.33
N ALA A 137 0.43 -1.53 6.90
CA ALA A 137 -0.89 -1.98 6.48
C ALA A 137 -1.91 -0.85 6.61
N LYS A 138 -2.95 -0.91 5.78
CA LYS A 138 -4.01 0.08 5.69
C LYS A 138 -5.37 -0.58 5.53
N GLN A 139 -6.38 -0.06 6.24
CA GLN A 139 -7.78 -0.43 6.12
C GLN A 139 -8.64 0.84 6.03
N SER A 140 -9.67 0.83 5.20
CA SER A 140 -10.62 1.93 5.14
C SER A 140 -11.33 2.09 6.48
N ALA A 141 -11.49 3.34 6.93
CA ALA A 141 -12.32 3.65 8.07
C ALA A 141 -13.81 3.40 7.73
N PRO A 142 -14.66 3.10 8.72
CA PRO A 142 -16.11 3.01 8.51
C PRO A 142 -16.73 4.33 7.99
N ASP A 143 -16.21 5.47 8.44
CA ASP A 143 -16.58 6.79 7.95
C ASP A 143 -15.75 7.13 6.70
N ALA A 144 -16.41 7.35 5.56
CA ALA A 144 -15.75 7.67 4.29
C ALA A 144 -15.00 9.01 4.30
N THR A 145 -15.35 9.92 5.20
CA THR A 145 -14.66 11.21 5.37
C THR A 145 -13.41 11.10 6.21
N ALA A 146 -13.23 9.97 6.90
CA ALA A 146 -12.13 9.75 7.82
C ALA A 146 -10.89 9.20 7.10
N VAL A 147 -9.72 9.65 7.57
CA VAL A 147 -8.45 9.03 7.16
C VAL A 147 -8.43 7.55 7.51
N PRO A 148 -7.78 6.69 6.70
CA PRO A 148 -7.80 5.25 6.91
C PRO A 148 -7.18 4.81 8.24
N TRP A 149 -7.59 3.65 8.72
CA TRP A 149 -6.92 2.95 9.81
C TRP A 149 -5.60 2.39 9.32
N LEU A 150 -4.59 2.39 10.19
CA LEU A 150 -3.24 1.98 9.83
C LEU A 150 -2.62 1.09 10.89
N LEU A 151 -1.81 0.15 10.44
CA LEU A 151 -0.72 -0.41 11.22
C LEU A 151 0.59 0.19 10.73
N LEU A 152 1.40 0.71 11.65
CA LEU A 152 2.73 1.24 11.37
C LEU A 152 3.75 0.46 12.19
N GLU A 153 4.91 0.21 11.60
CA GLU A 153 6.08 -0.24 12.35
C GLU A 153 6.91 0.96 12.79
N SER A 154 7.60 0.83 13.91
CA SER A 154 8.55 1.82 14.39
C SER A 154 9.82 1.78 13.53
N VAL A 155 10.26 2.93 13.04
CA VAL A 155 11.57 3.11 12.38
C VAL A 155 12.60 3.78 13.29
N GLY A 156 12.27 3.91 14.57
CA GLY A 156 13.13 4.42 15.62
C GLY A 156 12.34 5.21 16.67
N GLY A 157 12.81 5.13 17.91
CA GLY A 157 12.22 5.83 19.05
C GLY A 157 13.24 6.12 20.15
N THR A 158 12.86 6.99 21.07
CA THR A 158 13.69 7.42 22.22
C THR A 158 12.86 7.48 23.50
N GLY A 159 13.54 7.43 24.64
CA GLY A 159 12.91 7.52 25.96
C GLY A 159 11.86 6.44 26.17
N ARG A 160 10.73 6.78 26.77
CA ARG A 160 9.61 5.86 27.05
C ARG A 160 9.00 5.23 25.79
N LEU A 161 9.13 5.88 24.62
CA LEU A 161 8.67 5.36 23.34
C LEU A 161 9.75 4.59 22.59
N GLY A 162 10.94 4.43 23.14
CA GLY A 162 12.06 3.70 22.52
C GLY A 162 11.81 2.21 22.32
N ALA A 163 10.97 1.59 23.16
CA ALA A 163 10.59 0.18 23.07
C ALA A 163 9.47 -0.09 22.06
N VAL A 164 8.80 0.94 21.53
CA VAL A 164 7.68 0.77 20.60
C VAL A 164 8.13 0.06 19.33
N ARG A 165 7.40 -0.98 18.95
CA ARG A 165 7.58 -1.75 17.70
C ARG A 165 6.48 -1.46 16.69
N PHE A 166 5.24 -1.34 17.17
CA PHE A 166 4.09 -1.06 16.32
C PHE A 166 3.25 0.09 16.85
N ILE A 167 2.70 0.87 15.95
CA ILE A 167 1.72 1.90 16.23
C ILE A 167 0.47 1.58 15.40
N GLN A 168 -0.67 1.52 16.05
CA GLN A 168 -1.95 1.31 15.39
C GLN A 168 -2.76 2.61 15.45
N ARG A 169 -3.28 3.06 14.30
CA ARG A 169 -4.24 4.16 14.19
C ARG A 169 -5.61 3.61 13.87
N THR A 170 -6.57 3.81 14.75
CA THR A 170 -7.98 3.38 14.60
C THR A 170 -8.93 4.49 15.01
N GLU A 171 -10.24 4.23 14.93
CA GLU A 171 -11.30 5.13 15.41
C GLU A 171 -11.12 6.56 14.86
N THR A 172 -10.81 6.64 13.58
CA THR A 172 -10.57 7.92 12.89
C THR A 172 -11.88 8.59 12.52
N HIS A 173 -11.93 9.91 12.67
CA HIS A 173 -13.01 10.76 12.21
C HIS A 173 -12.44 11.95 11.46
N GLY A 174 -12.97 12.25 10.28
CA GLY A 174 -12.52 13.34 9.42
C GLY A 174 -11.08 13.14 8.90
N GLY A 175 -10.49 14.22 8.46
CA GLY A 175 -9.09 14.28 8.03
C GLY A 175 -8.85 14.03 6.55
N ASN A 176 -9.78 13.46 5.77
CA ASN A 176 -9.61 13.32 4.33
C ASN A 176 -9.78 14.67 3.62
N ALA A 177 -8.90 14.98 2.69
CA ALA A 177 -9.08 16.11 1.80
C ALA A 177 -10.33 15.91 0.92
N PRO A 178 -11.02 17.00 0.51
CA PRO A 178 -12.14 16.89 -0.41
C PRO A 178 -11.68 16.43 -1.79
N ASP A 179 -12.54 15.65 -2.46
CA ASP A 179 -12.32 15.19 -3.84
C ASP A 179 -12.66 16.33 -4.83
N ARG A 180 -11.80 17.34 -4.85
CA ARG A 180 -11.87 18.48 -5.79
C ARG A 180 -10.46 18.99 -6.07
N SER A 181 -10.27 19.58 -7.24
CA SER A 181 -9.01 20.23 -7.60
C SER A 181 -8.69 21.41 -6.66
N CYS A 182 -7.43 21.74 -6.58
CA CYS A 182 -6.91 22.84 -5.77
C CYS A 182 -6.05 23.79 -6.62
N SER A 183 -5.88 25.01 -6.11
CA SER A 183 -4.97 26.00 -6.71
C SER A 183 -3.53 25.72 -6.27
N GLN A 184 -2.58 25.87 -7.18
CA GLN A 184 -1.16 25.69 -6.92
C GLN A 184 -0.72 26.45 -5.65
N SER A 185 0.09 25.81 -4.81
CA SER A 185 0.59 26.33 -3.53
C SER A 185 -0.47 26.55 -2.44
N ALA A 186 -1.74 26.20 -2.67
CA ALA A 186 -2.75 26.26 -1.61
C ALA A 186 -2.45 25.24 -0.52
N VAL A 187 -2.75 25.60 0.72
CA VAL A 187 -2.67 24.73 1.90
C VAL A 187 -4.08 24.54 2.46
N LEU A 188 -4.41 23.30 2.79
CA LEU A 188 -5.68 22.93 3.41
C LEU A 188 -5.41 22.21 4.73
N ARG A 189 -6.14 22.61 5.77
CA ARG A 189 -6.15 21.94 7.07
C ARG A 189 -7.51 21.29 7.27
N VAL A 190 -7.52 19.98 7.46
CA VAL A 190 -8.75 19.20 7.63
C VAL A 190 -8.77 18.63 9.04
N PRO A 191 -9.69 19.05 9.90
CA PRO A 191 -9.82 18.55 11.26
C PRO A 191 -9.98 17.02 11.29
N TYR A 192 -9.29 16.37 12.23
CA TYR A 192 -9.42 14.95 12.46
C TYR A 192 -9.20 14.56 13.92
N THR A 193 -9.74 13.41 14.27
CA THR A 193 -9.38 12.68 15.49
C THR A 193 -9.01 11.24 15.16
N ALA A 194 -8.21 10.62 16.01
CA ALA A 194 -7.82 9.21 15.88
C ALA A 194 -7.41 8.65 17.24
N THR A 195 -7.58 7.34 17.43
CA THR A 195 -6.94 6.61 18.54
C THR A 195 -5.61 6.05 18.06
N TYR A 196 -4.54 6.35 18.79
CA TYR A 196 -3.21 5.79 18.61
C TYR A 196 -2.89 4.83 19.76
N SER A 197 -2.60 3.58 19.41
CA SER A 197 -2.14 2.55 20.33
C SER A 197 -0.70 2.19 20.01
N PHE A 198 0.19 2.30 21.00
CA PHE A 198 1.61 2.03 20.85
C PHE A 198 1.92 0.70 21.53
N TYR A 199 2.56 -0.20 20.80
CA TYR A 199 2.86 -1.55 21.25
C TYR A 199 4.36 -1.80 21.24
N GLU A 200 4.83 -2.49 22.25
CA GLU A 200 6.18 -3.05 22.34
C GLU A 200 6.15 -4.56 22.13
N ALA A 201 7.31 -5.19 22.02
CA ALA A 201 7.39 -6.64 22.04
C ALA A 201 6.93 -7.15 23.41
N GLY A 202 6.03 -8.11 23.43
CA GLY A 202 5.71 -8.90 24.62
C GLY A 202 6.71 -10.04 24.80
N ASP A 203 6.73 -10.59 25.97
CA ASP A 203 7.54 -11.78 26.33
C ASP A 203 7.01 -13.05 25.68
#